data_df99cae0e0f76b3f856f7d247bb1baea
#
_entry.id   df99cae0e0f76b3f856f7d247bb1baea
#
_cell.length_a   1.000
_cell.length_b   1.000
_cell.length_c   1.000
_cell.angle_alpha   90.00
_cell.angle_beta   90.00
_cell.angle_gamma   90.00
#
_symmetry.space_group_name_H-M   'P 1'
#
loop_
_entity.id
_entity.type
_entity.pdbx_description
1 polymer ?
#
loop_
_entity_poly.entity_id
_entity_poly.type
_entity_poly.pdbx_seq_one_letter_code
_entity_poly.pdbx_strand_id
1 'polypeptide(L)'
;ECQDPHVIFNIHGGNNLIAPNASQAEQKVEAKPADELKNKIRNNQERRPMDLQVQRFSDIDLNDPFFDSLRASYPEFNEWYNKKAAAGATAYCYYVDNELKDFLYLKIEEEELSDLIPVLPAKKRLKVGTFKVDNEDRHTTRGERFMKKIMDKAIAEDVDEIYVTMFPTEELRKLVTMFEKFGFSHIADKKHEDGSSEYVLVKDMRTQVNDLMFDYPFVRKAGSRKYVLSINPEYHTKLFPDSILKTEQKYDLIQDVSETNSIYKIYICWMRGVKELKKGDKLIIYRTNDYKGSAAYRSVCTSVCTVCEVKTITDFADEDAFVKYTNRYSVFGEEELRGWYKNKDYFTVIKMVYNIAFTKKVINKVMKERVGLNPRYWGFFRLTDVQFDKLLELGEINERYIVD
;
A
#
# COMPACT_ATOMS: atom_id res chain seq x y z
N GLU A 1 6.36 28.89 -23.84
CA GLU A 1 6.16 28.25 -22.51
C GLU A 1 5.01 27.28 -22.67
N CYS A 2 5.32 25.97 -22.86
CA CYS A 2 4.31 24.94 -23.03
C CYS A 2 3.83 24.50 -21.66
N GLN A 3 2.57 24.74 -21.36
CA GLN A 3 1.89 24.18 -20.18
C GLN A 3 1.94 22.65 -20.24
N ASP A 4 2.33 22.03 -19.12
CA ASP A 4 2.28 20.57 -18.97
C ASP A 4 0.81 20.13 -19.02
N PRO A 5 0.42 19.20 -19.91
CA PRO A 5 -0.93 18.62 -19.88
C PRO A 5 -1.15 17.86 -18.59
N HIS A 6 -2.35 18.04 -18.04
CA HIS A 6 -2.66 17.69 -16.67
C HIS A 6 -3.18 16.26 -16.54
N VAL A 7 -3.09 15.83 -15.35
CA VAL A 7 -3.38 14.56 -14.74
C VAL A 7 -4.62 13.84 -15.23
N ILE A 8 -4.50 12.54 -15.34
CA ILE A 8 -5.48 11.71 -15.98
C ILE A 8 -5.87 10.55 -15.07
N PHE A 9 -7.15 10.48 -14.78
CA PHE A 9 -7.75 9.33 -14.15
C PHE A 9 -8.78 8.73 -15.09
N ASN A 10 -8.64 7.48 -15.45
CA ASN A 10 -9.66 6.82 -16.26
C ASN A 10 -10.08 5.50 -15.61
N ILE A 11 -11.38 5.43 -15.27
CA ILE A 11 -12.04 4.23 -14.83
C ILE A 11 -13.17 3.99 -15.84
N HIS A 12 -12.89 3.35 -16.97
CA HIS A 12 -13.91 3.03 -17.96
C HIS A 12 -14.75 1.80 -17.56
N GLY A 13 -16.06 1.94 -17.68
CA GLY A 13 -17.00 0.83 -17.56
C GLY A 13 -17.00 -0.01 -18.84
N GLY A 14 -16.67 -1.29 -18.73
CA GLY A 14 -16.84 -2.26 -19.83
C GLY A 14 -18.29 -2.72 -19.93
N ASN A 15 -18.83 -2.75 -21.16
CA ASN A 15 -20.13 -3.31 -21.49
C ASN A 15 -20.14 -4.83 -21.31
N ASN A 16 -21.19 -5.33 -20.65
CA ASN A 16 -21.51 -6.75 -20.59
C ASN A 16 -21.85 -7.29 -21.99
N LEU A 17 -21.02 -8.18 -22.51
CA LEU A 17 -21.42 -9.08 -23.58
C LEU A 17 -21.61 -10.48 -22.99
N ILE A 18 -22.83 -10.94 -23.02
CA ILE A 18 -23.24 -12.29 -22.69
C ILE A 18 -22.83 -13.19 -23.86
N ALA A 19 -22.01 -14.19 -23.62
CA ALA A 19 -21.71 -15.25 -24.58
C ALA A 19 -22.45 -16.53 -24.20
N PRO A 20 -23.01 -17.27 -25.18
CA PRO A 20 -23.84 -18.43 -24.93
C PRO A 20 -23.04 -19.73 -24.77
N ASN A 21 -23.62 -20.65 -24.04
CA ASN A 21 -23.24 -22.04 -23.75
C ASN A 21 -22.39 -22.75 -24.80
N ALA A 22 -21.31 -23.40 -24.35
CA ALA A 22 -20.69 -24.49 -25.07
C ALA A 22 -20.57 -25.75 -24.21
N SER A 23 -20.98 -26.82 -24.83
CA SER A 23 -21.18 -28.18 -24.36
C SER A 23 -19.88 -28.91 -23.98
N GLN A 24 -20.06 -29.91 -23.12
CA GLN A 24 -19.12 -30.93 -22.66
C GLN A 24 -18.25 -31.54 -23.79
N ALA A 25 -16.97 -31.65 -23.53
CA ALA A 25 -16.07 -32.57 -24.23
C ALA A 25 -15.11 -33.20 -23.24
N GLU A 26 -15.09 -34.53 -23.23
CA GLU A 26 -14.22 -35.39 -22.47
C GLU A 26 -12.75 -35.15 -22.86
N GLN A 27 -11.84 -34.91 -21.88
CA GLN A 27 -10.41 -34.86 -22.14
C GLN A 27 -9.69 -36.13 -21.69
N LYS A 28 -9.11 -36.84 -22.66
CA LYS A 28 -8.06 -37.83 -22.46
C LYS A 28 -6.79 -37.16 -21.92
N VAL A 29 -6.24 -37.71 -20.87
CA VAL A 29 -4.94 -37.30 -20.30
C VAL A 29 -3.82 -37.94 -21.11
N GLU A 30 -3.16 -37.17 -21.97
CA GLU A 30 -1.88 -37.52 -22.57
C GLU A 30 -0.74 -36.84 -21.80
N ALA A 31 0.28 -37.63 -21.44
CA ALA A 31 1.49 -37.15 -20.76
C ALA A 31 2.32 -36.28 -21.74
N LYS A 32 2.57 -35.01 -21.37
CA LYS A 32 3.34 -34.06 -22.19
C LYS A 32 4.84 -34.22 -22.02
N PRO A 33 5.66 -34.02 -23.09
CA PRO A 33 7.10 -34.25 -23.10
C PRO A 33 7.89 -33.29 -22.21
N ALA A 34 9.06 -33.74 -21.70
CA ALA A 34 9.95 -32.99 -20.80
C ALA A 34 10.44 -31.64 -21.34
N ASP A 35 10.36 -31.41 -22.65
CA ASP A 35 10.75 -30.12 -23.28
C ASP A 35 9.71 -29.00 -23.07
N GLU A 36 8.41 -29.32 -22.92
CA GLU A 36 7.42 -28.32 -22.53
C GLU A 36 7.61 -27.83 -21.08
N LEU A 37 8.08 -28.71 -20.21
CA LEU A 37 8.39 -28.34 -18.82
C LEU A 37 9.61 -27.43 -18.74
N LYS A 38 10.65 -27.69 -19.57
CA LYS A 38 11.83 -26.81 -19.69
C LYS A 38 11.51 -25.46 -20.28
N ASN A 39 10.61 -25.39 -21.26
CA ASN A 39 10.15 -24.13 -21.84
C ASN A 39 9.26 -23.35 -20.86
N LYS A 40 8.42 -24.01 -20.04
CA LYS A 40 7.69 -23.35 -18.95
C LYS A 40 8.61 -22.81 -17.85
N ILE A 41 9.69 -23.53 -17.54
CA ILE A 41 10.69 -23.08 -16.55
C ILE A 41 11.49 -21.89 -17.11
N ARG A 42 11.84 -21.90 -18.42
CA ARG A 42 12.54 -20.81 -19.08
C ARG A 42 11.66 -19.55 -19.21
N ASN A 43 10.38 -19.70 -19.55
CA ASN A 43 9.41 -18.60 -19.57
C ASN A 43 9.09 -18.05 -18.17
N ASN A 44 9.18 -18.87 -17.10
CA ASN A 44 9.06 -18.38 -15.73
C ASN A 44 10.26 -17.55 -15.26
N GLN A 45 11.43 -17.68 -15.87
CA GLN A 45 12.60 -16.85 -15.55
C GLN A 45 12.55 -15.45 -16.18
N GLU A 46 11.74 -15.26 -17.22
CA GLU A 46 11.51 -13.96 -17.89
C GLU A 46 10.25 -13.23 -17.42
N ARG A 47 9.43 -13.79 -16.52
CA ARG A 47 8.28 -13.11 -15.95
C ARG A 47 8.75 -11.99 -15.04
N ARG A 48 8.30 -10.76 -15.34
CA ARG A 48 8.51 -9.62 -14.45
C ARG A 48 7.88 -9.93 -13.09
N PRO A 49 8.55 -9.59 -11.98
CA PRO A 49 7.98 -9.85 -10.66
C PRO A 49 6.63 -9.15 -10.52
N MET A 50 5.66 -9.80 -9.90
CA MET A 50 4.33 -9.26 -9.56
C MET A 50 4.44 -8.22 -8.43
N ASP A 51 5.32 -7.23 -8.59
CA ASP A 51 5.52 -6.15 -7.62
C ASP A 51 5.54 -4.80 -8.32
N LEU A 52 5.31 -3.76 -7.54
CA LEU A 52 5.34 -2.38 -7.98
C LEU A 52 6.78 -1.97 -8.30
N GLN A 53 7.07 -1.74 -9.56
CA GLN A 53 8.39 -1.41 -10.06
C GLN A 53 8.50 0.08 -10.37
N VAL A 54 9.69 0.65 -10.15
CA VAL A 54 10.02 1.98 -10.65
C VAL A 54 10.69 1.81 -12.01
N GLN A 55 10.10 2.37 -13.06
CA GLN A 55 10.60 2.31 -14.42
C GLN A 55 10.74 3.70 -15.03
N ARG A 56 11.70 3.88 -15.95
CA ARG A 56 11.77 5.10 -16.76
C ARG A 56 10.64 5.09 -17.79
N PHE A 57 10.10 6.25 -18.11
CA PHE A 57 9.12 6.38 -19.19
C PHE A 57 9.64 5.83 -20.51
N SER A 58 10.93 5.98 -20.79
CA SER A 58 11.59 5.42 -22.00
C SER A 58 11.54 3.89 -22.09
N ASP A 59 11.37 3.20 -20.97
CA ASP A 59 11.43 1.74 -20.86
C ASP A 59 10.03 1.11 -20.82
N ILE A 60 8.98 1.94 -20.89
CA ILE A 60 7.58 1.52 -20.88
C ILE A 60 7.01 1.75 -22.28
N ASP A 61 6.32 0.75 -22.83
CA ASP A 61 5.73 0.87 -24.16
C ASP A 61 4.57 1.87 -24.17
N LEU A 62 4.78 3.03 -24.81
CA LEU A 62 3.74 4.04 -24.98
C LEU A 62 2.51 3.49 -25.73
N ASN A 63 2.68 2.50 -26.62
CA ASN A 63 1.59 1.93 -27.39
C ASN A 63 0.80 0.84 -26.65
N ASP A 64 1.19 0.52 -25.41
CA ASP A 64 0.45 -0.45 -24.59
C ASP A 64 -1.03 -0.05 -24.55
N PRO A 65 -1.97 -1.00 -24.77
CA PRO A 65 -3.41 -0.75 -24.71
C PRO A 65 -3.87 -0.17 -23.36
N PHE A 66 -3.09 -0.39 -22.30
CA PHE A 66 -3.33 0.26 -21.01
C PHE A 66 -3.48 1.78 -21.13
N PHE A 67 -2.77 2.44 -22.05
CA PHE A 67 -2.82 3.88 -22.23
C PHE A 67 -3.94 4.36 -23.18
N ASP A 68 -4.73 3.48 -23.81
CA ASP A 68 -5.77 3.86 -24.80
C ASP A 68 -6.78 4.86 -24.23
N SER A 69 -7.26 4.60 -23.02
CA SER A 69 -8.22 5.49 -22.37
C SER A 69 -7.63 6.87 -22.05
N LEU A 70 -6.32 6.93 -21.78
CA LEU A 70 -5.60 8.17 -21.56
C LEU A 70 -5.46 8.95 -22.87
N ARG A 71 -5.11 8.28 -23.95
CA ARG A 71 -5.06 8.88 -25.31
C ARG A 71 -6.42 9.39 -25.75
N ALA A 72 -7.50 8.65 -25.44
CA ALA A 72 -8.86 9.07 -25.77
C ALA A 72 -9.32 10.32 -25.01
N SER A 73 -8.92 10.45 -23.75
CA SER A 73 -9.30 11.57 -22.88
C SER A 73 -8.42 12.82 -23.06
N TYR A 74 -7.20 12.65 -23.54
CA TYR A 74 -6.20 13.71 -23.66
C TYR A 74 -5.46 13.59 -24.98
N PRO A 75 -5.82 14.42 -25.99
CA PRO A 75 -5.20 14.39 -27.31
C PRO A 75 -3.67 14.55 -27.28
N GLU A 76 -3.15 15.36 -26.33
CA GLU A 76 -1.71 15.63 -26.20
C GLU A 76 -0.96 14.58 -25.36
N PHE A 77 -1.59 13.47 -24.94
CA PHE A 77 -0.99 12.48 -24.05
C PHE A 77 0.34 11.93 -24.59
N ASN A 78 0.41 11.58 -25.88
CA ASN A 78 1.62 11.02 -26.47
C ASN A 78 2.78 12.03 -26.48
N GLU A 79 2.48 13.31 -26.77
CA GLU A 79 3.49 14.38 -26.75
C GLU A 79 4.01 14.61 -25.33
N TRP A 80 3.10 14.70 -24.36
CA TRP A 80 3.45 14.81 -22.96
C TRP A 80 4.29 13.63 -22.49
N TYR A 81 3.90 12.39 -22.83
CA TYR A 81 4.62 11.19 -22.47
C TYR A 81 6.06 11.22 -23.01
N ASN A 82 6.23 11.55 -24.29
CA ASN A 82 7.54 11.64 -24.93
C ASN A 82 8.43 12.72 -24.28
N LYS A 83 7.86 13.86 -23.88
CA LYS A 83 8.57 14.89 -23.09
C LYS A 83 9.07 14.32 -21.75
N LYS A 84 8.24 13.53 -21.05
CA LYS A 84 8.64 12.90 -19.77
C LYS A 84 9.72 11.83 -20.01
N ALA A 85 9.62 11.02 -21.08
CA ALA A 85 10.63 10.05 -21.44
C ALA A 85 11.98 10.71 -21.76
N ALA A 86 11.97 11.79 -22.55
CA ALA A 86 13.18 12.57 -22.87
C ALA A 86 13.80 13.23 -21.64
N ALA A 87 12.98 13.64 -20.65
CA ALA A 87 13.45 14.19 -19.37
C ALA A 87 13.94 13.12 -18.38
N GLY A 88 13.91 11.82 -18.73
CA GLY A 88 14.32 10.72 -17.85
C GLY A 88 13.39 10.49 -16.66
N ALA A 89 12.13 10.92 -16.77
CA ALA A 89 11.14 10.73 -15.71
C ALA A 89 10.89 9.25 -15.43
N THR A 90 10.49 8.94 -14.19
CA THR A 90 10.16 7.58 -13.75
C THR A 90 8.74 7.49 -13.25
N ALA A 91 8.13 6.32 -13.39
CA ALA A 91 6.81 6.00 -12.86
C ALA A 91 6.83 4.70 -12.07
N TYR A 92 5.86 4.53 -11.18
CA TYR A 92 5.58 3.25 -10.55
C TYR A 92 4.64 2.45 -11.45
N CYS A 93 5.06 1.25 -11.82
CA CYS A 93 4.34 0.36 -12.73
C CYS A 93 4.08 -0.99 -12.05
N TYR A 94 2.92 -1.54 -12.28
CA TYR A 94 2.58 -2.90 -11.85
C TYR A 94 2.16 -3.73 -13.07
N TYR A 95 2.71 -4.93 -13.16
CA TYR A 95 2.46 -5.85 -14.25
C TYR A 95 1.87 -7.16 -13.74
N VAL A 96 0.93 -7.71 -14.51
CA VAL A 96 0.43 -9.07 -14.36
C VAL A 96 0.63 -9.78 -15.71
N ASP A 97 1.28 -10.92 -15.71
CA ASP A 97 1.57 -11.70 -16.93
C ASP A 97 2.20 -10.87 -18.07
N ASN A 98 3.09 -9.93 -17.72
CA ASN A 98 3.73 -8.93 -18.58
C ASN A 98 2.82 -7.83 -19.15
N GLU A 99 1.55 -7.77 -18.77
CA GLU A 99 0.65 -6.67 -19.10
C GLU A 99 0.72 -5.58 -18.05
N LEU A 100 0.81 -4.33 -18.48
CA LEU A 100 0.74 -3.17 -17.57
C LEU A 100 -0.67 -3.04 -17.00
N LYS A 101 -0.80 -3.06 -15.69
CA LYS A 101 -2.09 -2.98 -14.99
C LYS A 101 -2.27 -1.73 -14.14
N ASP A 102 -1.18 -1.15 -13.64
CA ASP A 102 -1.25 0.08 -12.86
C ASP A 102 -0.08 1.01 -13.20
N PHE A 103 -0.35 2.32 -13.18
CA PHE A 103 0.63 3.35 -13.49
C PHE A 103 0.45 4.56 -12.58
N LEU A 104 1.52 4.97 -11.87
CA LEU A 104 1.54 6.15 -11.02
C LEU A 104 2.77 7.02 -11.34
N TYR A 105 2.52 8.27 -11.73
CA TYR A 105 3.55 9.28 -11.93
C TYR A 105 3.47 10.37 -10.88
N LEU A 106 4.60 10.71 -10.28
CA LEU A 106 4.73 11.72 -9.23
C LEU A 106 5.79 12.75 -9.62
N LYS A 107 5.52 14.04 -9.36
CA LYS A 107 6.44 15.16 -9.63
C LYS A 107 6.50 16.10 -8.43
N ILE A 108 7.68 16.63 -8.11
CA ILE A 108 7.83 17.74 -7.15
C ILE A 108 7.69 19.05 -7.93
N GLU A 109 6.93 19.96 -7.37
CA GLU A 109 6.75 21.34 -7.86
C GLU A 109 6.88 22.30 -6.69
N GLU A 110 7.47 23.46 -6.92
CA GLU A 110 7.69 24.48 -5.87
C GLU A 110 7.12 25.85 -6.25
N GLU A 111 6.70 26.01 -7.51
CA GLU A 111 6.14 27.25 -8.05
C GLU A 111 4.70 27.53 -7.58
N GLU A 112 4.27 28.75 -7.78
CA GLU A 112 2.87 29.14 -7.68
C GLU A 112 2.03 28.43 -8.75
N LEU A 113 0.84 27.97 -8.39
CA LEU A 113 -0.11 27.38 -9.32
C LEU A 113 -1.10 28.48 -9.76
N SER A 114 -0.65 29.31 -10.70
CA SER A 114 -1.37 30.51 -11.18
C SER A 114 -2.51 30.19 -12.13
N ASP A 115 -2.59 28.98 -12.67
CA ASP A 115 -3.64 28.47 -13.56
C ASP A 115 -4.85 27.90 -12.81
N LEU A 116 -4.87 28.04 -11.48
CA LEU A 116 -5.95 27.57 -10.61
C LEU A 116 -6.84 28.73 -10.11
N ILE A 117 -8.07 28.40 -9.74
CA ILE A 117 -9.03 29.34 -9.14
C ILE A 117 -9.54 28.74 -7.82
N PRO A 118 -9.19 29.31 -6.65
CA PRO A 118 -8.21 30.39 -6.47
C PRO A 118 -6.78 29.97 -6.78
N VAL A 119 -5.94 30.91 -7.10
CA VAL A 119 -4.49 30.73 -7.23
C VAL A 119 -3.90 30.16 -5.93
N LEU A 120 -3.05 29.16 -6.03
CA LEU A 120 -2.36 28.59 -4.87
C LEU A 120 -0.91 29.12 -4.81
N PRO A 121 -0.50 29.77 -3.70
CA PRO A 121 0.83 30.38 -3.58
C PRO A 121 1.93 29.32 -3.68
N ALA A 122 3.16 29.75 -3.99
CA ALA A 122 4.32 28.88 -4.07
C ALA A 122 4.53 28.09 -2.75
N LYS A 123 4.64 26.78 -2.87
CA LYS A 123 4.95 25.81 -1.81
C LYS A 123 5.62 24.60 -2.41
N LYS A 124 6.38 23.87 -1.61
CA LYS A 124 6.89 22.57 -2.06
C LYS A 124 5.76 21.53 -2.06
N ARG A 125 5.38 21.07 -3.24
CA ARG A 125 4.25 20.16 -3.46
C ARG A 125 4.66 18.88 -4.15
N LEU A 126 4.01 17.79 -3.77
CA LEU A 126 4.00 16.56 -4.56
C LEU A 126 2.76 16.55 -5.43
N LYS A 127 2.95 16.66 -6.74
CA LYS A 127 1.89 16.48 -7.73
C LYS A 127 1.72 15.00 -8.03
N VAL A 128 0.49 14.50 -7.93
CA VAL A 128 0.09 13.22 -8.49
C VAL A 128 -0.23 13.44 -9.96
N GLY A 129 0.77 13.19 -10.82
CA GLY A 129 0.72 13.50 -12.24
C GLY A 129 -0.11 12.53 -13.07
N THR A 130 -0.12 11.25 -12.71
CA THR A 130 -0.99 10.22 -13.27
C THR A 130 -1.26 9.17 -12.21
N PHE A 131 -2.50 8.76 -12.08
CA PHE A 131 -2.92 7.67 -11.19
C PHE A 131 -3.90 6.79 -11.97
N LYS A 132 -3.45 5.65 -12.45
CA LYS A 132 -4.32 4.73 -13.18
C LYS A 132 -4.15 3.31 -12.66
N VAL A 133 -5.29 2.67 -12.35
CA VAL A 133 -5.43 1.28 -11.95
C VAL A 133 -6.40 0.61 -12.92
N ASP A 134 -6.07 -0.58 -13.43
CA ASP A 134 -6.91 -1.31 -14.36
C ASP A 134 -8.28 -1.63 -13.75
N ASN A 135 -9.30 -1.63 -14.59
CA ASN A 135 -10.70 -1.80 -14.20
C ASN A 135 -11.04 -3.21 -13.72
N GLU A 136 -10.41 -4.23 -14.27
CA GLU A 136 -10.67 -5.63 -13.91
C GLU A 136 -10.36 -5.92 -12.44
N ASP A 137 -9.53 -5.07 -11.84
CA ASP A 137 -9.06 -5.21 -10.46
C ASP A 137 -9.72 -4.23 -9.48
N ARG A 138 -10.87 -3.68 -9.86
CA ARG A 138 -11.71 -2.90 -8.94
C ARG A 138 -12.09 -3.76 -7.74
N HIS A 139 -11.82 -3.26 -6.55
CA HIS A 139 -11.94 -3.92 -5.26
C HIS A 139 -10.65 -4.57 -4.74
N THR A 140 -9.55 -4.49 -5.46
CA THR A 140 -8.22 -4.84 -4.97
C THR A 140 -7.65 -3.74 -4.04
N THR A 141 -6.53 -4.03 -3.41
CA THR A 141 -5.81 -3.06 -2.57
C THR A 141 -4.88 -2.14 -3.37
N ARG A 142 -4.89 -2.20 -4.70
CA ARG A 142 -3.90 -1.52 -5.55
C ARG A 142 -3.96 0.01 -5.46
N GLY A 143 -5.15 0.59 -5.45
CA GLY A 143 -5.30 2.03 -5.20
C GLY A 143 -4.73 2.47 -3.85
N GLU A 144 -4.91 1.65 -2.79
CA GLU A 144 -4.31 1.91 -1.48
C GLU A 144 -2.77 1.80 -1.51
N ARG A 145 -2.21 0.90 -2.33
CA ARG A 145 -0.75 0.80 -2.53
C ARG A 145 -0.19 2.08 -3.15
N PHE A 146 -0.85 2.62 -4.16
CA PHE A 146 -0.46 3.90 -4.74
C PHE A 146 -0.57 5.04 -3.73
N MET A 147 -1.65 5.10 -2.96
CA MET A 147 -1.79 6.08 -1.90
C MET A 147 -0.63 5.98 -0.89
N LYS A 148 -0.22 4.76 -0.51
CA LYS A 148 0.95 4.56 0.34
C LYS A 148 2.22 5.12 -0.30
N LYS A 149 2.49 4.84 -1.59
CA LYS A 149 3.66 5.37 -2.31
C LYS A 149 3.66 6.88 -2.43
N ILE A 150 2.48 7.50 -2.62
CA ILE A 150 2.31 8.95 -2.61
C ILE A 150 2.72 9.52 -1.25
N MET A 151 2.21 8.96 -0.15
CA MET A 151 2.52 9.43 1.20
C MET A 151 3.99 9.20 1.57
N ASP A 152 4.55 8.02 1.25
CA ASP A 152 5.96 7.72 1.48
C ASP A 152 6.87 8.71 0.74
N LYS A 153 6.55 9.03 -0.53
CA LYS A 153 7.29 10.01 -1.33
C LYS A 153 7.16 11.41 -0.74
N ALA A 154 5.96 11.82 -0.34
CA ALA A 154 5.70 13.13 0.26
C ALA A 154 6.53 13.36 1.53
N ILE A 155 6.62 12.34 2.40
CA ILE A 155 7.44 12.40 3.62
C ILE A 155 8.94 12.41 3.29
N ALA A 156 9.38 11.56 2.36
CA ALA A 156 10.79 11.48 1.96
C ALA A 156 11.31 12.81 1.36
N GLU A 157 10.46 13.49 0.59
CA GLU A 157 10.77 14.77 -0.05
C GLU A 157 10.50 15.97 0.83
N ASP A 158 9.93 15.80 2.01
CA ASP A 158 9.60 16.91 2.91
C ASP A 158 8.69 17.97 2.25
N VAL A 159 7.59 17.55 1.64
CA VAL A 159 6.66 18.46 0.99
C VAL A 159 5.67 19.08 1.99
N ASP A 160 5.17 20.27 1.65
CA ASP A 160 4.14 20.95 2.44
C ASP A 160 2.75 20.41 2.11
N GLU A 161 2.51 20.11 0.83
CA GLU A 161 1.22 19.67 0.32
C GLU A 161 1.39 18.56 -0.71
N ILE A 162 0.36 17.73 -0.84
CA ILE A 162 0.18 16.82 -1.97
C ILE A 162 -1.04 17.30 -2.74
N TYR A 163 -0.98 17.34 -4.07
CA TYR A 163 -2.16 17.69 -4.83
C TYR A 163 -2.36 16.80 -6.06
N VAL A 164 -3.59 16.75 -6.49
CA VAL A 164 -4.05 16.03 -7.67
C VAL A 164 -5.16 16.81 -8.34
N THR A 165 -5.18 16.81 -9.67
CA THR A 165 -6.28 17.38 -10.44
C THR A 165 -7.07 16.28 -11.12
N MET A 166 -8.39 16.37 -11.19
CA MET A 166 -9.24 15.37 -11.83
C MET A 166 -10.59 15.95 -12.24
N PHE A 167 -11.14 15.46 -13.34
CA PHE A 167 -12.49 15.84 -13.75
C PHE A 167 -13.54 15.27 -12.78
N PRO A 168 -14.55 16.07 -12.39
CA PRO A 168 -15.61 15.62 -11.48
C PRO A 168 -16.66 14.77 -12.18
N THR A 169 -16.23 13.63 -12.73
CA THR A 169 -17.12 12.68 -13.41
C THR A 169 -17.64 11.61 -12.44
N GLU A 170 -18.81 11.02 -12.74
CA GLU A 170 -19.37 9.94 -11.93
C GLU A 170 -18.41 8.73 -11.86
N GLU A 171 -17.65 8.49 -12.93
CA GLU A 171 -16.66 7.41 -12.99
C GLU A 171 -15.52 7.61 -11.99
N LEU A 172 -15.12 8.87 -11.75
CA LEU A 172 -14.02 9.22 -10.84
C LEU A 172 -14.47 9.45 -9.40
N ARG A 173 -15.77 9.47 -9.14
CA ARG A 173 -16.33 9.71 -7.80
C ARG A 173 -15.74 8.81 -6.71
N LYS A 174 -15.54 7.52 -7.02
CA LYS A 174 -14.92 6.58 -6.05
C LYS A 174 -13.46 6.94 -5.76
N LEU A 175 -12.76 7.45 -6.77
CA LEU A 175 -11.38 7.91 -6.61
C LEU A 175 -11.32 9.18 -5.77
N VAL A 176 -12.18 10.16 -6.04
CA VAL A 176 -12.34 11.37 -5.22
C VAL A 176 -12.58 10.97 -3.75
N THR A 177 -13.57 10.11 -3.48
CA THR A 177 -13.87 9.62 -2.12
C THR A 177 -12.67 8.91 -1.47
N MET A 178 -11.86 8.19 -2.27
CA MET A 178 -10.64 7.58 -1.74
C MET A 178 -9.62 8.65 -1.32
N PHE A 179 -9.38 9.68 -2.13
CA PHE A 179 -8.48 10.78 -1.77
C PHE A 179 -9.00 11.54 -0.56
N GLU A 180 -10.29 11.87 -0.50
CA GLU A 180 -10.92 12.54 0.66
C GLU A 180 -10.73 11.76 1.96
N LYS A 181 -10.89 10.44 1.92
CA LYS A 181 -10.64 9.55 3.06
C LYS A 181 -9.22 9.71 3.61
N PHE A 182 -8.24 10.00 2.76
CA PHE A 182 -6.84 10.21 3.13
C PHE A 182 -6.50 11.68 3.38
N GLY A 183 -7.50 12.53 3.59
CA GLY A 183 -7.33 13.93 4.01
C GLY A 183 -7.11 14.92 2.88
N PHE A 184 -7.40 14.55 1.65
CA PHE A 184 -7.48 15.52 0.56
C PHE A 184 -8.82 16.25 0.61
N SER A 185 -8.79 17.53 0.24
CA SER A 185 -9.98 18.37 0.15
C SER A 185 -9.96 19.12 -1.16
N HIS A 186 -11.14 19.38 -1.74
CA HIS A 186 -11.29 20.23 -2.91
C HIS A 186 -11.02 21.69 -2.51
N ILE A 187 -9.94 22.28 -2.98
CA ILE A 187 -9.45 23.59 -2.59
C ILE A 187 -9.53 24.62 -3.73
N ALA A 188 -9.40 24.16 -4.96
CA ALA A 188 -9.39 25.01 -6.15
C ALA A 188 -9.93 24.25 -7.36
N ASP A 189 -10.22 24.99 -8.42
CA ASP A 189 -10.59 24.48 -9.73
C ASP A 189 -9.55 24.85 -10.77
N LYS A 190 -9.29 23.95 -11.71
CA LYS A 190 -8.55 24.24 -12.91
C LYS A 190 -9.49 24.32 -14.10
N LYS A 191 -9.59 25.51 -14.72
CA LYS A 191 -10.42 25.72 -15.89
C LYS A 191 -9.65 25.52 -17.19
N HIS A 192 -10.29 24.89 -18.15
CA HIS A 192 -9.79 24.71 -19.50
C HIS A 192 -10.47 25.67 -20.49
N GLU A 193 -9.85 25.88 -21.66
CA GLU A 193 -10.36 26.80 -22.70
C GLU A 193 -11.70 26.34 -23.28
N ASP A 194 -11.98 25.04 -23.27
CA ASP A 194 -13.25 24.45 -23.71
C ASP A 194 -14.39 24.61 -22.69
N GLY A 195 -14.14 25.27 -21.56
CA GLY A 195 -15.10 25.51 -20.48
C GLY A 195 -15.21 24.33 -19.48
N SER A 196 -14.50 23.26 -19.68
CA SER A 196 -14.41 22.17 -18.68
C SER A 196 -13.60 22.60 -17.46
N SER A 197 -13.79 21.92 -16.33
CA SER A 197 -13.10 22.22 -15.07
C SER A 197 -12.69 20.94 -14.37
N GLU A 198 -11.44 20.91 -13.87
CA GLU A 198 -10.97 19.86 -12.98
C GLU A 198 -11.02 20.31 -11.52
N TYR A 199 -11.38 19.42 -10.61
CA TYR A 199 -11.17 19.60 -9.17
C TYR A 199 -9.69 19.52 -8.85
N VAL A 200 -9.24 20.41 -7.98
CA VAL A 200 -7.90 20.37 -7.39
C VAL A 200 -8.05 19.90 -5.95
N LEU A 201 -7.72 18.64 -5.71
CA LEU A 201 -7.74 18.05 -4.38
C LEU A 201 -6.36 18.21 -3.76
N VAL A 202 -6.31 18.80 -2.56
CA VAL A 202 -5.07 19.09 -1.84
C VAL A 202 -5.11 18.45 -0.46
N LYS A 203 -4.00 17.78 -0.09
CA LYS A 203 -3.73 17.35 1.28
C LYS A 203 -2.61 18.21 1.87
N ASP A 204 -2.90 18.90 2.96
CA ASP A 204 -1.90 19.58 3.78
C ASP A 204 -1.14 18.55 4.62
N MET A 205 0.19 18.52 4.49
CA MET A 205 1.07 17.59 5.22
C MET A 205 1.51 18.15 6.58
N ARG A 206 1.08 19.36 6.93
CA ARG A 206 1.42 20.03 8.21
C ARG A 206 0.26 20.01 9.21
N THR A 207 -0.97 19.81 8.74
CA THR A 207 -2.17 19.84 9.57
C THR A 207 -2.71 18.44 9.84
N GLN A 208 -3.04 18.16 11.11
CA GLN A 208 -3.67 16.91 11.54
C GLN A 208 -4.97 17.23 12.29
N VAL A 209 -6.00 16.37 12.11
CA VAL A 209 -7.35 16.54 12.68
C VAL A 209 -7.72 15.47 13.70
N ASN A 210 -6.78 14.58 14.05
CA ASN A 210 -6.97 13.43 14.94
C ASN A 210 -7.95 12.37 14.39
N ASP A 211 -7.93 12.18 13.08
CA ASP A 211 -8.56 11.05 12.41
C ASP A 211 -7.49 10.13 11.83
N LEU A 212 -7.62 8.81 12.06
CA LEU A 212 -6.60 7.82 11.71
C LEU A 212 -6.27 7.76 10.21
N MET A 213 -7.27 7.92 9.36
CA MET A 213 -7.07 7.81 7.91
C MET A 213 -6.81 9.18 7.28
N PHE A 214 -7.49 10.20 7.75
CA PHE A 214 -7.24 11.57 7.32
C PHE A 214 -5.79 11.98 7.61
N ASP A 215 -5.29 11.65 8.81
CA ASP A 215 -3.93 11.95 9.25
C ASP A 215 -2.87 10.96 8.72
N TYR A 216 -3.27 9.88 8.01
CA TYR A 216 -2.29 8.94 7.46
C TYR A 216 -1.24 9.68 6.61
N PRO A 217 0.09 9.41 6.74
CA PRO A 217 0.69 8.29 7.46
C PRO A 217 1.16 8.61 8.89
N PHE A 218 0.81 9.76 9.45
CA PHE A 218 1.32 10.23 10.73
C PHE A 218 0.94 9.30 11.90
N VAL A 219 1.81 9.26 12.90
CA VAL A 219 1.66 8.49 14.13
C VAL A 219 1.51 9.45 15.31
N ARG A 220 0.29 9.64 15.80
CA ARG A 220 0.02 10.43 16.99
C ARG A 220 0.41 9.64 18.25
N LYS A 221 1.36 10.15 19.04
CA LYS A 221 1.82 9.50 20.28
C LYS A 221 0.93 9.77 21.48
N ALA A 222 0.45 11.00 21.60
CA ALA A 222 -0.32 11.42 22.76
C ALA A 222 -1.61 10.61 22.94
N GLY A 223 -1.93 10.28 24.19
CA GLY A 223 -3.18 9.61 24.57
C GLY A 223 -3.32 8.15 24.11
N SER A 224 -2.30 7.57 23.44
CA SER A 224 -2.33 6.19 22.96
C SER A 224 -1.49 5.26 23.82
N ARG A 225 -1.95 4.00 24.00
CA ARG A 225 -1.12 2.94 24.58
C ARG A 225 -0.20 2.37 23.52
N LYS A 226 0.96 1.89 23.93
CA LYS A 226 2.02 1.40 23.06
C LYS A 226 2.35 -0.06 23.41
N TYR A 227 2.47 -0.90 22.40
CA TYR A 227 2.74 -2.33 22.59
C TYR A 227 3.74 -2.85 21.58
N VAL A 228 4.38 -3.95 21.92
CA VAL A 228 5.07 -4.82 20.96
C VAL A 228 4.11 -5.94 20.58
N LEU A 229 3.99 -6.22 19.29
CA LEU A 229 3.24 -7.33 18.72
C LEU A 229 4.18 -8.22 17.93
N SER A 230 4.36 -9.47 18.35
CA SER A 230 5.20 -10.42 17.64
C SER A 230 4.46 -11.09 16.50
N ILE A 231 5.19 -11.32 15.41
CA ILE A 231 4.70 -12.00 14.20
C ILE A 231 5.77 -12.99 13.76
N ASN A 232 5.36 -14.20 13.42
CA ASN A 232 6.28 -15.20 12.89
C ASN A 232 6.87 -14.78 11.55
N PRO A 233 8.12 -15.16 11.24
CA PRO A 233 8.83 -14.72 10.04
C PRO A 233 8.07 -14.92 8.74
N GLU A 234 7.45 -16.07 8.53
CA GLU A 234 6.70 -16.42 7.31
C GLU A 234 5.48 -15.51 7.07
N TYR A 235 4.77 -15.14 8.15
CA TYR A 235 3.63 -14.21 8.05
C TYR A 235 4.10 -12.77 7.99
N HIS A 236 5.18 -12.44 8.72
CA HIS A 236 5.74 -11.10 8.73
C HIS A 236 6.19 -10.66 7.33
N THR A 237 6.96 -11.51 6.63
CA THR A 237 7.51 -11.20 5.31
C THR A 237 6.41 -10.95 4.28
N LYS A 238 5.33 -11.73 4.33
CA LYS A 238 4.16 -11.54 3.46
C LYS A 238 3.34 -10.31 3.83
N LEU A 239 3.11 -10.07 5.14
CA LEU A 239 2.25 -8.98 5.61
C LEU A 239 2.91 -7.60 5.53
N PHE A 240 4.25 -7.54 5.67
CA PHE A 240 5.04 -6.31 5.70
C PHE A 240 6.18 -6.32 4.68
N PRO A 241 5.89 -6.33 3.37
CA PRO A 241 6.91 -6.44 2.32
C PRO A 241 7.93 -5.28 2.33
N ASP A 242 7.54 -4.06 2.71
CA ASP A 242 8.47 -2.93 2.85
C ASP A 242 9.41 -3.06 4.08
N SER A 243 9.15 -4.03 4.96
CA SER A 243 9.93 -4.29 6.18
C SER A 243 10.74 -5.59 6.12
N ILE A 244 10.87 -6.19 4.94
CA ILE A 244 11.63 -7.44 4.71
C ILE A 244 13.11 -7.23 5.09
N LEU A 245 13.73 -8.27 5.63
CA LEU A 245 15.14 -8.26 5.96
C LEU A 245 15.99 -8.47 4.69
N LYS A 246 17.14 -7.81 4.60
CA LYS A 246 18.09 -7.98 3.48
C LYS A 246 18.49 -9.45 3.24
N THR A 247 18.45 -10.28 4.29
CA THR A 247 18.75 -11.72 4.21
C THR A 247 17.61 -12.54 3.60
N GLU A 248 16.41 -11.99 3.47
CA GLU A 248 15.23 -12.66 2.91
C GLU A 248 15.01 -12.30 1.43
N GLN A 249 15.59 -11.21 0.94
CA GLN A 249 15.42 -10.72 -0.43
C GLN A 249 16.00 -11.65 -1.51
N LYS A 250 16.76 -12.68 -1.16
CA LYS A 250 17.45 -13.57 -2.10
C LYS A 250 16.72 -14.87 -2.43
N TYR A 251 15.61 -15.20 -1.79
CA TYR A 251 14.98 -16.52 -1.94
C TYR A 251 13.45 -16.41 -2.09
N ASP A 252 12.95 -16.74 -3.25
CA ASP A 252 11.62 -17.31 -3.62
C ASP A 252 10.32 -16.75 -2.98
N LEU A 253 10.34 -15.64 -2.26
CA LEU A 253 9.19 -15.12 -1.51
C LEU A 253 8.36 -14.10 -2.28
N ILE A 254 8.69 -13.79 -3.53
CA ILE A 254 8.11 -12.66 -4.27
C ILE A 254 6.83 -13.07 -5.05
N GLN A 255 6.43 -14.32 -5.02
CA GLN A 255 5.38 -14.81 -5.93
C GLN A 255 3.94 -14.47 -5.54
N ASP A 256 3.66 -13.89 -4.34
CA ASP A 256 2.27 -13.68 -3.93
C ASP A 256 2.04 -12.46 -3.01
N VAL A 257 2.70 -11.33 -3.28
CA VAL A 257 2.69 -10.18 -2.37
C VAL A 257 1.71 -9.08 -2.81
N SER A 258 0.94 -9.29 -3.88
CA SER A 258 0.15 -8.22 -4.49
C SER A 258 -0.93 -7.64 -3.57
N GLU A 259 -1.65 -8.45 -2.82
CA GLU A 259 -2.79 -8.00 -2.02
C GLU A 259 -2.40 -7.47 -0.63
N THR A 260 -1.31 -7.96 -0.04
CA THR A 260 -0.89 -7.59 1.31
C THR A 260 -0.09 -6.29 1.39
N ASN A 261 0.34 -5.70 0.27
CA ASN A 261 1.08 -4.44 0.26
C ASN A 261 0.19 -3.19 0.38
N SER A 262 -0.95 -3.32 1.05
CA SER A 262 -1.90 -2.25 1.32
C SER A 262 -1.56 -1.47 2.59
N ILE A 263 -2.25 -0.35 2.80
CA ILE A 263 -2.17 0.45 4.03
C ILE A 263 -2.73 -0.33 5.23
N TYR A 264 -3.86 -1.01 5.03
CA TYR A 264 -4.44 -1.84 6.08
C TYR A 264 -3.76 -3.21 6.13
N LYS A 265 -3.62 -3.74 7.35
CA LYS A 265 -3.16 -5.09 7.65
C LYS A 265 -4.15 -5.76 8.58
N ILE A 266 -4.41 -7.03 8.34
CA ILE A 266 -5.16 -7.87 9.28
C ILE A 266 -4.24 -9.00 9.73
N TYR A 267 -4.07 -9.10 11.05
CA TYR A 267 -3.35 -10.18 11.70
C TYR A 267 -4.28 -10.93 12.63
N ILE A 268 -4.21 -12.24 12.59
CA ILE A 268 -5.03 -13.15 13.41
C ILE A 268 -4.09 -13.91 14.34
N CYS A 269 -4.40 -13.92 15.63
CA CYS A 269 -3.55 -14.57 16.63
C CYS A 269 -4.32 -15.04 17.87
N TRP A 270 -3.67 -15.90 18.63
CA TRP A 270 -4.18 -16.49 19.88
C TRP A 270 -3.42 -15.98 21.13
N MET A 271 -2.71 -14.85 20.99
CA MET A 271 -1.87 -14.33 22.08
C MET A 271 -2.70 -13.72 23.20
N ARG A 272 -2.28 -13.98 24.43
CA ARG A 272 -2.92 -13.42 25.63
C ARG A 272 -2.78 -11.90 25.66
N GLY A 273 -3.85 -11.21 26.09
CA GLY A 273 -3.87 -9.75 26.26
C GLY A 273 -4.15 -8.95 25.00
N VAL A 274 -4.00 -9.54 23.81
CA VAL A 274 -4.20 -8.83 22.52
C VAL A 274 -5.63 -8.27 22.38
N LYS A 275 -6.64 -8.95 22.94
CA LYS A 275 -8.04 -8.48 22.94
C LYS A 275 -8.25 -7.16 23.70
N GLU A 276 -7.28 -6.74 24.52
CA GLU A 276 -7.34 -5.48 25.26
C GLU A 276 -6.96 -4.26 24.41
N LEU A 277 -6.41 -4.48 23.21
CA LEU A 277 -6.10 -3.42 22.27
C LEU A 277 -7.35 -2.61 21.92
N LYS A 278 -7.17 -1.30 21.72
CA LYS A 278 -8.23 -0.37 21.33
C LYS A 278 -7.79 0.41 20.09
N LYS A 279 -8.78 0.92 19.36
CA LYS A 279 -8.54 1.86 18.25
C LYS A 279 -7.61 2.98 18.71
N GLY A 280 -6.59 3.26 17.93
CA GLY A 280 -5.58 4.28 18.22
C GLY A 280 -4.33 3.78 18.95
N ASP A 281 -4.35 2.58 19.56
CA ASP A 281 -3.14 1.99 20.18
C ASP A 281 -2.03 1.80 19.14
N LYS A 282 -0.77 1.97 19.54
CA LYS A 282 0.40 1.83 18.69
C LYS A 282 1.05 0.47 18.87
N LEU A 283 1.43 -0.13 17.76
CA LEU A 283 2.08 -1.43 17.71
C LEU A 283 3.46 -1.29 17.09
N ILE A 284 4.49 -1.66 17.84
CA ILE A 284 5.80 -1.98 17.28
C ILE A 284 5.74 -3.43 16.81
N ILE A 285 5.87 -3.65 15.52
CA ILE A 285 5.87 -4.98 14.95
C ILE A 285 7.23 -5.63 15.17
N TYR A 286 7.22 -6.78 15.83
CA TYR A 286 8.39 -7.55 16.19
C TYR A 286 8.37 -8.89 15.45
N ARG A 287 9.25 -9.03 14.47
CA ARG A 287 9.48 -10.28 13.77
C ARG A 287 10.27 -11.23 14.65
N THR A 288 9.71 -12.39 14.95
CA THR A 288 10.35 -13.39 15.80
C THR A 288 11.54 -14.07 15.09
N ASN A 289 12.26 -14.90 15.81
CA ASN A 289 13.36 -15.70 15.28
C ASN A 289 12.88 -16.73 14.25
N ASP A 290 13.66 -16.90 13.18
CA ASP A 290 13.46 -17.91 12.14
C ASP A 290 14.14 -19.26 12.45
N TYR A 291 14.59 -19.45 13.68
CA TYR A 291 15.29 -20.65 14.18
C TYR A 291 16.62 -21.00 13.48
N LYS A 292 17.12 -20.12 12.57
CA LYS A 292 18.41 -20.30 11.89
C LYS A 292 19.59 -19.73 12.69
N GLY A 293 19.38 -19.34 13.95
CA GLY A 293 20.41 -18.77 14.83
C GLY A 293 19.83 -18.17 16.10
N SER A 294 20.64 -17.41 16.85
CA SER A 294 20.24 -16.81 18.12
C SER A 294 19.13 -15.76 17.93
N ALA A 295 18.06 -15.84 18.72
CA ALA A 295 16.99 -14.85 18.77
C ALA A 295 17.51 -13.43 19.06
N ALA A 296 18.60 -13.29 19.79
CA ALA A 296 19.22 -12.00 20.11
C ALA A 296 19.57 -11.17 18.87
N TYR A 297 19.90 -11.82 17.75
CA TYR A 297 20.32 -11.19 16.50
C TYR A 297 19.32 -11.34 15.35
N ARG A 298 18.44 -12.34 15.41
CA ARG A 298 17.53 -12.67 14.32
C ARG A 298 16.07 -12.25 14.56
N SER A 299 15.73 -11.89 15.80
CA SER A 299 14.45 -11.27 16.09
C SER A 299 14.60 -9.75 16.10
N VAL A 300 13.70 -9.03 15.42
CA VAL A 300 13.86 -7.60 15.14
C VAL A 300 12.54 -6.83 15.20
N CYS A 301 12.59 -5.58 15.66
CA CYS A 301 11.53 -4.61 15.40
C CYS A 301 11.68 -4.04 13.99
N THR A 302 10.56 -3.93 13.28
CA THR A 302 10.55 -3.65 11.84
C THR A 302 9.70 -2.46 11.43
N SER A 303 8.62 -2.15 12.17
CA SER A 303 7.66 -1.13 11.76
C SER A 303 6.76 -0.66 12.90
N VAL A 304 6.06 0.45 12.65
CA VAL A 304 4.99 0.98 13.50
C VAL A 304 3.66 0.83 12.78
N CYS A 305 2.67 0.32 13.51
CA CYS A 305 1.28 0.28 13.09
C CYS A 305 0.37 0.97 14.11
N THR A 306 -0.80 1.42 13.66
CA THR A 306 -1.85 1.93 14.55
C THR A 306 -3.08 1.04 14.46
N VAL A 307 -3.62 0.60 15.59
CA VAL A 307 -4.81 -0.26 15.65
C VAL A 307 -6.03 0.49 15.14
N CYS A 308 -6.75 -0.10 14.19
CA CYS A 308 -8.04 0.38 13.70
C CYS A 308 -9.19 -0.25 14.45
N GLU A 309 -9.14 -1.57 14.59
CA GLU A 309 -10.22 -2.36 15.13
C GLU A 309 -9.69 -3.69 15.65
N VAL A 310 -10.33 -4.22 16.67
CA VAL A 310 -10.04 -5.56 17.21
C VAL A 310 -11.37 -6.31 17.29
N LYS A 311 -11.37 -7.53 16.77
CA LYS A 311 -12.53 -8.42 16.77
C LYS A 311 -12.15 -9.81 17.28
N THR A 312 -13.14 -10.50 17.81
CA THR A 312 -13.08 -11.92 18.16
C THR A 312 -14.03 -12.71 17.26
N ILE A 313 -14.01 -14.02 17.33
CA ILE A 313 -14.90 -14.86 16.51
C ILE A 313 -16.39 -14.50 16.72
N THR A 314 -16.77 -14.09 17.92
CA THR A 314 -18.16 -13.75 18.27
C THR A 314 -18.64 -12.43 17.68
N ASP A 315 -17.73 -11.62 17.14
CA ASP A 315 -18.07 -10.33 16.51
C ASP A 315 -18.44 -10.47 15.01
N PHE A 316 -18.43 -11.68 14.50
CA PHE A 316 -18.84 -12.01 13.13
C PHE A 316 -20.17 -12.76 13.14
N ALA A 317 -21.06 -12.37 12.22
CA ALA A 317 -22.38 -12.99 12.11
C ALA A 317 -22.29 -14.46 11.69
N ASP A 318 -21.36 -14.76 10.78
CA ASP A 318 -21.13 -16.08 10.21
C ASP A 318 -19.72 -16.21 9.63
N GLU A 319 -19.41 -17.39 9.07
CA GLU A 319 -18.14 -17.72 8.43
C GLU A 319 -17.84 -16.80 7.24
N ASP A 320 -18.84 -16.52 6.40
CA ASP A 320 -18.63 -15.70 5.21
C ASP A 320 -18.35 -14.25 5.57
N ALA A 321 -19.01 -13.72 6.60
CA ALA A 321 -18.70 -12.39 7.13
C ALA A 321 -17.26 -12.30 7.67
N PHE A 322 -16.78 -13.34 8.36
CA PHE A 322 -15.41 -13.44 8.84
C PHE A 322 -14.41 -13.49 7.68
N VAL A 323 -14.61 -14.40 6.72
CA VAL A 323 -13.73 -14.55 5.55
C VAL A 323 -13.70 -13.26 4.72
N LYS A 324 -14.84 -12.67 4.40
CA LYS A 324 -14.94 -11.40 3.67
C LYS A 324 -14.20 -10.26 4.36
N TYR A 325 -14.25 -10.20 5.68
CA TYR A 325 -13.55 -9.18 6.45
C TYR A 325 -12.04 -9.37 6.46
N THR A 326 -11.57 -10.62 6.56
CA THR A 326 -10.16 -10.92 6.78
C THR A 326 -9.36 -11.14 5.51
N ASN A 327 -9.94 -11.78 4.49
CA ASN A 327 -9.22 -12.26 3.30
C ASN A 327 -8.46 -11.14 2.55
N ARG A 328 -9.07 -9.96 2.42
CA ARG A 328 -8.50 -8.85 1.64
C ARG A 328 -7.18 -8.28 2.19
N TYR A 329 -6.96 -8.34 3.50
CA TYR A 329 -5.85 -7.67 4.18
C TYR A 329 -4.99 -8.60 5.03
N SER A 330 -5.24 -9.90 4.96
CA SER A 330 -4.47 -10.93 5.67
C SER A 330 -3.60 -11.74 4.70
N VAL A 331 -2.70 -12.54 5.25
CA VAL A 331 -1.83 -13.45 4.51
C VAL A 331 -2.31 -14.90 4.54
N PHE A 332 -3.48 -15.13 5.10
CA PHE A 332 -4.05 -16.46 5.31
C PHE A 332 -4.95 -16.83 4.13
N GLY A 333 -4.84 -18.08 3.69
CA GLY A 333 -5.72 -18.60 2.63
C GLY A 333 -7.17 -18.75 3.10
N GLU A 334 -8.11 -18.67 2.16
CA GLU A 334 -9.55 -18.77 2.46
C GLU A 334 -9.91 -20.09 3.17
N GLU A 335 -9.32 -21.22 2.74
CA GLU A 335 -9.55 -22.52 3.37
C GLU A 335 -9.07 -22.55 4.83
N GLU A 336 -7.93 -21.93 5.11
CA GLU A 336 -7.37 -21.81 6.46
C GLU A 336 -8.28 -20.94 7.35
N LEU A 337 -8.74 -19.81 6.84
CA LEU A 337 -9.69 -18.92 7.53
C LEU A 337 -11.01 -19.66 7.86
N ARG A 338 -11.57 -20.37 6.88
CA ARG A 338 -12.79 -21.16 7.08
C ARG A 338 -12.59 -22.28 8.12
N GLY A 339 -11.43 -22.94 8.08
CA GLY A 339 -11.07 -23.96 9.07
C GLY A 339 -11.06 -23.40 10.50
N TRP A 340 -10.43 -22.27 10.73
CA TRP A 340 -10.41 -21.64 12.06
C TRP A 340 -11.80 -21.24 12.56
N TYR A 341 -12.64 -20.71 11.68
CA TYR A 341 -14.00 -20.34 12.05
C TYR A 341 -14.86 -21.57 12.42
N LYS A 342 -14.80 -22.65 11.64
CA LYS A 342 -15.51 -23.93 11.90
C LYS A 342 -15.08 -24.56 13.20
N ASN A 343 -13.79 -24.56 13.50
CA ASN A 343 -13.26 -25.11 14.74
C ASN A 343 -13.59 -24.24 15.97
N LYS A 344 -14.22 -23.07 15.76
CA LYS A 344 -14.52 -22.09 16.82
C LYS A 344 -13.31 -21.72 17.66
N ASP A 345 -12.16 -21.57 17.03
CA ASP A 345 -10.92 -21.20 17.68
C ASP A 345 -11.05 -19.79 18.31
N TYR A 346 -10.58 -19.65 19.56
CA TYR A 346 -10.61 -18.36 20.28
C TYR A 346 -9.49 -17.44 19.78
N PHE A 347 -9.59 -16.99 18.56
CA PHE A 347 -8.63 -16.03 18.00
C PHE A 347 -9.05 -14.57 18.21
N THR A 348 -8.08 -13.69 18.06
CA THR A 348 -8.28 -12.25 17.97
C THR A 348 -7.83 -11.75 16.60
N VAL A 349 -8.70 -11.01 15.92
CA VAL A 349 -8.44 -10.36 14.64
C VAL A 349 -8.06 -8.91 14.93
N ILE A 350 -6.86 -8.51 14.53
CA ILE A 350 -6.37 -7.15 14.66
C ILE A 350 -6.33 -6.53 13.28
N LYS A 351 -7.15 -5.51 13.04
CA LYS A 351 -7.02 -4.64 11.87
C LYS A 351 -6.21 -3.41 12.27
N MET A 352 -5.15 -3.13 11.52
CA MET A 352 -4.23 -2.04 11.80
C MET A 352 -3.85 -1.28 10.53
N VAL A 353 -3.48 -0.03 10.68
CA VAL A 353 -2.82 0.79 9.64
C VAL A 353 -1.32 0.61 9.75
N TYR A 354 -0.67 0.29 8.64
CA TYR A 354 0.78 0.25 8.53
C TYR A 354 1.31 1.66 8.27
N ASN A 355 1.80 2.33 9.31
CA ASN A 355 2.26 3.71 9.21
C ASN A 355 3.67 3.83 8.63
N ILE A 356 4.67 3.13 9.23
CA ILE A 356 6.09 3.39 8.94
C ILE A 356 6.90 2.10 9.06
N ALA A 357 7.80 1.85 8.09
CA ALA A 357 8.90 0.90 8.24
C ALA A 357 10.05 1.52 9.03
N PHE A 358 10.70 0.76 9.90
CA PHE A 358 11.98 1.17 10.48
C PHE A 358 13.05 1.22 9.39
N THR A 359 13.75 2.33 9.27
CA THR A 359 14.90 2.46 8.37
C THR A 359 16.00 1.49 8.80
N LYS A 360 16.24 1.41 10.11
CA LYS A 360 17.16 0.46 10.72
C LYS A 360 16.42 -0.53 11.61
N LYS A 361 16.51 -1.80 11.29
CA LYS A 361 15.88 -2.86 12.08
C LYS A 361 16.55 -2.97 13.45
N VAL A 362 15.76 -2.96 14.55
CA VAL A 362 16.26 -3.00 15.92
C VAL A 362 16.24 -4.44 16.43
N ILE A 363 17.42 -5.06 16.57
CA ILE A 363 17.55 -6.46 17.00
C ILE A 363 17.21 -6.64 18.49
N ASN A 364 16.78 -7.81 18.87
CA ASN A 364 16.39 -8.16 20.24
C ASN A 364 17.49 -7.83 21.27
N LYS A 365 18.77 -8.07 20.95
CA LYS A 365 19.89 -7.72 21.81
C LYS A 365 19.88 -6.20 22.14
N VAL A 366 19.74 -5.35 21.14
CA VAL A 366 19.68 -3.87 21.30
C VAL A 366 18.44 -3.46 22.10
N MET A 367 17.30 -4.12 21.89
CA MET A 367 16.09 -3.87 22.67
C MET A 367 16.32 -4.13 24.17
N LYS A 368 17.03 -5.21 24.51
CA LYS A 368 17.38 -5.52 25.91
C LYS A 368 18.40 -4.53 26.49
N GLU A 369 19.48 -4.29 25.78
CA GLU A 369 20.63 -3.52 26.28
C GLU A 369 20.39 -2.00 26.30
N ARG A 370 19.70 -1.46 25.29
CA ARG A 370 19.57 -0.01 25.10
C ARG A 370 18.18 0.54 25.43
N VAL A 371 17.13 -0.31 25.35
CA VAL A 371 15.74 0.07 25.67
C VAL A 371 15.32 -0.48 27.04
N GLY A 372 16.06 -1.45 27.56
CA GLY A 372 15.77 -2.07 28.85
C GLY A 372 14.58 -3.04 28.79
N LEU A 373 14.28 -3.62 27.63
CA LEU A 373 13.17 -4.56 27.48
C LEU A 373 13.56 -5.97 27.89
N ASN A 374 12.86 -6.50 28.88
CA ASN A 374 13.05 -7.90 29.32
C ASN A 374 11.71 -8.51 29.76
N PRO A 375 10.70 -8.59 28.87
CA PRO A 375 9.41 -9.15 29.21
C PRO A 375 9.54 -10.67 29.44
N ARG A 376 8.67 -11.24 30.32
CA ARG A 376 8.57 -12.69 30.50
C ARG A 376 8.07 -13.41 29.24
N TYR A 377 7.27 -12.71 28.42
CA TYR A 377 6.70 -13.21 27.18
C TYR A 377 6.88 -12.19 26.06
N TRP A 378 7.59 -12.57 25.00
CA TRP A 378 7.92 -11.70 23.86
C TRP A 378 6.82 -11.64 22.80
N GLY A 379 5.71 -12.31 22.99
CA GLY A 379 4.62 -12.32 22.02
C GLY A 379 3.86 -10.99 21.96
N PHE A 380 3.42 -10.50 23.12
CA PHE A 380 2.67 -9.28 23.25
C PHE A 380 2.89 -8.65 24.63
N PHE A 381 3.29 -7.39 24.68
CA PHE A 381 3.50 -6.67 25.94
C PHE A 381 3.46 -5.16 25.73
N ARG A 382 3.15 -4.44 26.82
CA ARG A 382 3.05 -2.98 26.83
C ARG A 382 4.43 -2.32 26.92
N LEU A 383 4.58 -1.19 26.23
CA LEU A 383 5.71 -0.28 26.33
C LEU A 383 5.36 0.95 27.15
N THR A 384 6.33 1.53 27.85
CA THR A 384 6.28 2.91 28.31
C THR A 384 6.49 3.86 27.14
N ASP A 385 6.12 5.14 27.30
CA ASP A 385 6.37 6.17 26.29
C ASP A 385 7.87 6.31 25.99
N VAL A 386 8.69 6.31 27.02
CA VAL A 386 10.18 6.37 26.90
C VAL A 386 10.73 5.19 26.09
N GLN A 387 10.22 3.98 26.33
CA GLN A 387 10.65 2.79 25.58
C GLN A 387 10.22 2.87 24.12
N PHE A 388 9.02 3.34 23.86
CA PHE A 388 8.51 3.53 22.50
C PHE A 388 9.34 4.56 21.75
N ASP A 389 9.58 5.75 22.32
CA ASP A 389 10.40 6.81 21.71
C ASP A 389 11.83 6.31 21.44
N LYS A 390 12.41 5.55 22.37
CA LYS A 390 13.74 4.97 22.17
C LYS A 390 13.78 3.94 21.03
N LEU A 391 12.71 3.19 20.81
CA LEU A 391 12.61 2.28 19.67
C LEU A 391 12.49 3.05 18.34
N LEU A 392 11.76 4.16 18.31
CA LEU A 392 11.64 5.01 17.13
C LEU A 392 13.01 5.62 16.76
N GLU A 393 13.73 6.16 17.74
CA GLU A 393 15.09 6.70 17.59
C GLU A 393 16.06 5.63 17.02
N LEU A 394 16.11 4.46 17.67
CA LEU A 394 16.98 3.35 17.24
C LEU A 394 16.60 2.79 15.88
N GLY A 395 15.32 2.88 15.51
CA GLY A 395 14.77 2.51 14.21
C GLY A 395 15.07 3.52 13.11
N GLU A 396 15.69 4.65 13.45
CA GLU A 396 16.01 5.75 12.53
C GLU A 396 14.76 6.18 11.72
N ILE A 397 13.62 6.32 12.43
CA ILE A 397 12.38 6.78 11.82
C ILE A 397 12.49 8.29 11.54
N ASN A 398 12.01 8.70 10.37
CA ASN A 398 11.86 10.12 10.08
C ASN A 398 10.89 10.76 11.08
N GLU A 399 11.36 11.71 11.89
CA GLU A 399 10.57 12.36 12.95
C GLU A 399 9.30 13.04 12.43
N ARG A 400 9.26 13.39 11.15
CA ARG A 400 8.07 13.98 10.52
C ARG A 400 6.84 13.07 10.51
N TYR A 401 7.03 11.76 10.61
CA TYR A 401 5.90 10.85 10.79
C TYR A 401 5.26 10.96 12.17
N ILE A 402 5.97 11.53 13.15
CA ILE A 402 5.57 11.51 14.54
C ILE A 402 4.94 12.84 14.91
N VAL A 403 3.72 12.79 15.45
CA VAL A 403 2.99 13.95 15.96
C VAL A 403 2.56 13.70 17.41
N ASP A 404 2.56 14.76 18.20
CA ASP A 404 2.21 14.73 19.63
C ASP A 404 0.68 14.87 19.89
#